data_d29e5def83757a5e0a73f912170d163b
#
_entry.id   d29e5def83757a5e0a73f912170d163b
#
_cell.length_a   1.000
_cell.length_b   1.000
_cell.length_c   1.000
_cell.angle_alpha   90.00
_cell.angle_beta   90.00
_cell.angle_gamma   90.00
#
_symmetry.space_group_name_H-M   'P 1'
#
loop_
_entity.id
_entity.type
_entity.pdbx_description
1 polymer ?
#
loop_
_entity_poly.entity_id
_entity_poly.type
_entity_poly.pdbx_seq_one_letter_code
_entity_poly.pdbx_strand_id
1 'polypeptide(L)'
;MEQVLSFIPTPAKLQVEELLEATPIEIKITPKRLTKHGDFRRQANGTSLITLNATPNPYRFLITLLHELAHFKVSQQFSLRVKPHGAEWKTAYRKILVPFLNPEIFPDPICSVLARHMKNPKASTDRDFKLVMALRKYDPPSLKTPVFELESGQYFSLDNGRVFTKLKK
;
A
#
# COMPACT_ATOMS: atom_id res chain seq x y z
N MET A 1 11.32 12.30 -8.33
CA MET A 1 10.75 12.98 -7.15
C MET A 1 9.36 13.54 -7.47
N GLU A 2 9.26 14.55 -8.28
CA GLU A 2 8.02 15.27 -8.61
C GLU A 2 6.85 14.34 -9.00
N GLN A 3 7.10 13.35 -9.86
CA GLN A 3 6.08 12.37 -10.25
C GLN A 3 5.51 11.59 -9.06
N VAL A 4 6.30 11.24 -8.06
CA VAL A 4 5.83 10.54 -6.84
C VAL A 4 4.94 11.47 -6.02
N LEU A 5 5.35 12.73 -5.87
CA LEU A 5 4.61 13.74 -5.10
C LEU A 5 3.25 14.09 -5.68
N SER A 6 3.04 13.85 -6.99
CA SER A 6 1.72 14.07 -7.63
C SER A 6 0.67 13.02 -7.24
N PHE A 7 1.09 11.85 -6.71
CA PHE A 7 0.20 10.75 -6.32
C PHE A 7 -0.14 10.70 -4.84
N ILE A 8 0.43 11.57 -3.99
CA ILE A 8 0.23 11.52 -2.54
C ILE A 8 -0.61 12.71 -2.03
N PRO A 9 -1.19 12.61 -0.82
CA PRO A 9 -1.91 13.73 -0.22
C PRO A 9 -1.00 14.96 -0.08
N THR A 10 -1.53 16.13 -0.39
CA THR A 10 -0.77 17.40 -0.33
C THR A 10 -0.09 17.63 1.03
N PRO A 11 -0.72 17.39 2.19
CA PRO A 11 -0.07 17.57 3.48
C PRO A 11 1.13 16.64 3.74
N ALA A 12 1.24 15.52 2.99
CA ALA A 12 2.34 14.57 3.15
C ALA A 12 3.57 14.90 2.29
N LYS A 13 3.47 15.85 1.34
CA LYS A 13 4.49 16.06 0.31
C LYS A 13 5.85 16.40 0.88
N LEU A 14 5.93 17.40 1.74
CA LEU A 14 7.19 17.83 2.34
C LEU A 14 7.87 16.68 3.10
N GLN A 15 7.13 15.99 3.92
CA GLN A 15 7.66 14.88 4.72
C GLN A 15 8.10 13.69 3.86
N VAL A 16 7.41 13.42 2.74
CA VAL A 16 7.83 12.39 1.78
C VAL A 16 9.08 12.84 1.02
N GLU A 17 9.17 14.11 0.64
CA GLU A 17 10.33 14.67 -0.04
C GLU A 17 11.59 14.51 0.81
N GLU A 18 11.57 14.96 2.06
CA GLU A 18 12.66 14.78 3.02
C GLU A 18 13.04 13.29 3.21
N LEU A 19 12.04 12.41 3.31
CA LEU A 19 12.27 10.97 3.45
C LEU A 19 12.96 10.38 2.21
N LEU A 20 12.60 10.82 1.01
CA LEU A 20 13.15 10.32 -0.24
C LEU A 20 14.54 10.90 -0.53
N GLU A 21 14.81 12.17 -0.20
CA GLU A 21 16.14 12.77 -0.30
C GLU A 21 17.17 12.03 0.55
N ALA A 22 16.77 11.60 1.75
CA ALA A 22 17.60 10.80 2.65
C ALA A 22 17.68 9.30 2.24
N THR A 23 17.08 8.91 1.11
CA THR A 23 16.94 7.49 0.72
C THR A 23 17.47 7.27 -0.69
N PRO A 24 18.66 6.66 -0.88
CA PRO A 24 19.24 6.42 -2.21
C PRO A 24 18.52 5.26 -2.92
N ILE A 25 17.34 5.52 -3.46
CA ILE A 25 16.51 4.52 -4.13
C ILE A 25 15.86 5.08 -5.40
N GLU A 26 15.83 4.27 -6.44
CA GLU A 26 15.08 4.57 -7.64
C GLU A 26 13.59 4.22 -7.43
N ILE A 27 12.68 5.12 -7.82
CA ILE A 27 11.24 4.86 -7.78
C ILE A 27 10.65 5.03 -9.18
N LYS A 28 9.93 3.99 -9.64
CA LYS A 28 9.22 4.00 -10.92
C LYS A 28 7.71 3.87 -10.71
N ILE A 29 6.96 4.76 -11.33
CA ILE A 29 5.50 4.62 -11.43
C ILE A 29 5.19 3.72 -12.63
N THR A 30 4.34 2.73 -12.43
CA THR A 30 3.96 1.75 -13.46
C THR A 30 2.45 1.78 -13.69
N PRO A 31 1.96 1.36 -14.86
CA PRO A 31 0.55 1.09 -15.06
C PRO A 31 0.01 0.13 -13.98
N LYS A 32 -1.30 0.20 -13.72
CA LYS A 32 -1.96 -0.62 -12.70
C LYS A 32 -1.75 -2.11 -12.99
N ARG A 33 -1.10 -2.81 -12.06
CA ARG A 33 -0.97 -4.28 -12.04
C ARG A 33 -2.08 -4.87 -11.17
N LEU A 34 -2.55 -6.06 -11.51
CA LEU A 34 -3.65 -6.73 -10.79
C LEU A 34 -3.19 -7.47 -9.54
N THR A 35 -1.92 -7.90 -9.49
CA THR A 35 -1.42 -8.81 -8.45
C THR A 35 -0.68 -8.12 -7.31
N LYS A 36 -0.34 -6.83 -7.47
CA LYS A 36 0.40 -6.06 -6.45
C LYS A 36 0.22 -4.56 -6.65
N HIS A 37 0.31 -3.80 -5.56
CA HIS A 37 0.28 -2.34 -5.57
C HIS A 37 1.66 -1.72 -5.71
N GLY A 38 2.67 -2.33 -5.11
CA GLY A 38 4.07 -1.96 -5.15
C GLY A 38 4.99 -3.18 -5.20
N ASP A 39 6.28 -2.94 -5.33
CA ASP A 39 7.30 -3.98 -5.36
C ASP A 39 8.68 -3.39 -5.14
N PHE A 40 9.38 -3.85 -4.12
CA PHE A 40 10.79 -3.54 -3.87
C PHE A 40 11.69 -4.62 -4.44
N ARG A 41 12.78 -4.22 -5.11
CA ARG A 41 13.79 -5.13 -5.63
C ARG A 41 15.20 -4.60 -5.43
N ARG A 42 16.10 -5.48 -5.04
CA ARG A 42 17.54 -5.25 -5.17
C ARG A 42 17.99 -5.75 -6.55
N GLN A 43 18.58 -4.87 -7.33
CA GLN A 43 19.06 -5.18 -8.67
C GLN A 43 20.44 -5.84 -8.61
N ALA A 44 20.81 -6.57 -9.67
CA ALA A 44 22.11 -7.25 -9.76
C ALA A 44 23.31 -6.30 -9.71
N ASN A 45 23.14 -5.05 -10.17
CA ASN A 45 24.15 -3.98 -10.12
C ASN A 45 24.30 -3.33 -8.73
N GLY A 46 23.58 -3.85 -7.69
CA GLY A 46 23.60 -3.31 -6.33
C GLY A 46 22.64 -2.14 -6.06
N THR A 47 22.00 -1.58 -7.09
CA THR A 47 21.01 -0.54 -6.91
C THR A 47 19.70 -1.11 -6.37
N SER A 48 18.87 -0.25 -5.79
CA SER A 48 17.55 -0.61 -5.26
C SER A 48 16.47 0.10 -6.05
N LEU A 49 15.40 -0.63 -6.37
CA LEU A 49 14.27 -0.13 -7.14
C LEU A 49 12.96 -0.41 -6.42
N ILE A 50 12.12 0.61 -6.29
CA ILE A 50 10.71 0.48 -5.95
C ILE A 50 9.87 0.74 -7.20
N THR A 51 8.91 -0.13 -7.48
CA THR A 51 7.87 0.13 -8.50
C THR A 51 6.52 0.28 -7.84
N LEU A 52 5.78 1.33 -8.16
CA LEU A 52 4.45 1.62 -7.61
C LEU A 52 3.42 1.68 -8.74
N ASN A 53 2.24 1.12 -8.52
CA ASN A 53 1.14 1.29 -9.45
C ASN A 53 0.64 2.74 -9.42
N ALA A 54 0.47 3.33 -10.59
CA ALA A 54 -0.34 4.54 -10.72
C ALA A 54 -1.75 4.24 -10.19
N THR A 55 -2.18 4.98 -9.18
CA THR A 55 -3.54 4.88 -8.60
C THR A 55 -4.05 6.27 -8.27
N PRO A 56 -5.31 6.57 -8.60
CA PRO A 56 -5.92 7.85 -8.26
C PRO A 56 -6.24 8.02 -6.77
N ASN A 57 -6.07 6.96 -5.95
CA ASN A 57 -6.25 7.03 -4.50
C ASN A 57 -4.92 7.41 -3.82
N PRO A 58 -4.76 8.67 -3.37
CA PRO A 58 -3.48 9.15 -2.83
C PRO A 58 -3.10 8.49 -1.52
N TYR A 59 -4.08 8.10 -0.71
CA TYR A 59 -3.83 7.42 0.57
C TYR A 59 -3.32 6.00 0.36
N ARG A 60 -3.89 5.28 -0.59
CA ARG A 60 -3.42 3.94 -0.98
C ARG A 60 -2.01 4.01 -1.54
N PHE A 61 -1.73 5.02 -2.38
CA PHE A 61 -0.40 5.22 -2.94
C PHE A 61 0.63 5.48 -1.84
N LEU A 62 0.35 6.41 -0.92
CA LEU A 62 1.24 6.74 0.19
C LEU A 62 1.52 5.52 1.08
N ILE A 63 0.48 4.77 1.48
CA ILE A 63 0.63 3.55 2.29
C ILE A 63 1.53 2.53 1.56
N THR A 64 1.35 2.36 0.25
CA THR A 64 2.17 1.44 -0.55
C THR A 64 3.61 1.92 -0.66
N LEU A 65 3.85 3.20 -0.90
CA LEU A 65 5.20 3.78 -0.92
C LEU A 65 5.94 3.50 0.40
N LEU A 66 5.31 3.82 1.54
CA LEU A 66 5.91 3.61 2.86
C LEU A 66 6.15 2.12 3.17
N HIS A 67 5.29 1.22 2.66
CA HIS A 67 5.46 -0.23 2.74
C HIS A 67 6.73 -0.69 2.00
N GLU A 68 6.92 -0.24 0.77
CA GLU A 68 8.09 -0.62 -0.04
C GLU A 68 9.39 0.01 0.50
N LEU A 69 9.32 1.23 1.03
CA LEU A 69 10.45 1.86 1.74
C LEU A 69 10.86 1.07 2.99
N ALA A 70 9.92 0.44 3.68
CA ALA A 70 10.24 -0.45 4.79
C ALA A 70 11.03 -1.68 4.33
N HIS A 71 10.70 -2.28 3.18
CA HIS A 71 11.51 -3.35 2.59
C HIS A 71 12.92 -2.87 2.24
N PHE A 72 13.06 -1.68 1.65
CA PHE A 72 14.36 -1.09 1.40
C PHE A 72 15.17 -0.93 2.69
N LYS A 73 14.62 -0.31 3.74
CA LYS A 73 15.32 -0.12 5.03
C LYS A 73 15.80 -1.45 5.64
N VAL A 74 14.96 -2.47 5.60
CA VAL A 74 15.34 -3.81 6.06
C VAL A 74 16.48 -4.39 5.22
N SER A 75 16.43 -4.22 3.90
CA SER A 75 17.49 -4.71 3.00
C SER A 75 18.85 -4.04 3.21
N GLN A 76 18.87 -2.83 3.78
CA GLN A 76 20.12 -2.10 4.13
C GLN A 76 20.69 -2.54 5.48
N GLN A 77 19.85 -2.97 6.41
CA GLN A 77 20.25 -3.27 7.79
C GLN A 77 20.49 -4.75 8.05
N PHE A 78 19.84 -5.62 7.28
CA PHE A 78 19.85 -7.06 7.51
C PHE A 78 20.28 -7.84 6.27
N SER A 79 20.84 -9.03 6.48
CA SER A 79 21.15 -9.95 5.38
C SER A 79 19.88 -10.47 4.69
N LEU A 80 20.04 -11.06 3.49
CA LEU A 80 18.93 -11.64 2.70
C LEU A 80 18.15 -12.77 3.39
N ARG A 81 18.56 -13.20 4.58
CA ARG A 81 17.91 -14.28 5.35
C ARG A 81 16.74 -13.81 6.22
N VAL A 82 16.43 -12.51 6.22
CA VAL A 82 15.30 -11.98 7.00
C VAL A 82 13.98 -12.31 6.30
N LYS A 83 13.03 -12.83 7.07
CA LYS A 83 11.71 -13.20 6.55
C LYS A 83 10.97 -11.98 6.02
N PRO A 84 10.50 -11.97 4.77
CA PRO A 84 9.65 -10.91 4.26
C PRO A 84 8.45 -10.68 5.18
N HIS A 85 8.16 -9.42 5.53
CA HIS A 85 7.11 -9.04 6.48
C HIS A 85 7.24 -9.65 7.89
N GLY A 86 8.46 -10.05 8.28
CA GLY A 86 8.82 -10.49 9.62
C GLY A 86 8.87 -9.36 10.64
N ALA A 87 9.42 -9.62 11.83
CA ALA A 87 9.51 -8.66 12.93
C ALA A 87 10.30 -7.39 12.53
N GLU A 88 11.39 -7.56 11.81
CA GLU A 88 12.28 -6.50 11.33
C GLU A 88 11.53 -5.55 10.40
N TRP A 89 10.83 -6.12 9.41
CA TRP A 89 10.01 -5.33 8.49
C TRP A 89 8.88 -4.61 9.21
N LYS A 90 8.15 -5.28 10.10
CA LYS A 90 7.07 -4.65 10.87
C LYS A 90 7.58 -3.48 11.71
N THR A 91 8.78 -3.61 12.27
CA THR A 91 9.42 -2.55 13.04
C THR A 91 9.83 -1.38 12.16
N ALA A 92 10.46 -1.65 11.01
CA ALA A 92 10.84 -0.63 10.03
C ALA A 92 9.60 0.09 9.48
N TYR A 93 8.54 -0.66 9.13
CA TYR A 93 7.31 -0.10 8.60
C TYR A 93 6.61 0.82 9.61
N ARG A 94 6.54 0.43 10.89
CA ARG A 94 6.01 1.31 11.95
C ARG A 94 6.83 2.59 12.07
N LYS A 95 8.16 2.49 12.11
CA LYS A 95 9.04 3.67 12.22
C LYS A 95 8.85 4.65 11.07
N ILE A 96 8.61 4.15 9.86
CA ILE A 96 8.41 4.97 8.67
C ILE A 96 6.98 5.55 8.63
N LEU A 97 5.95 4.75 8.93
CA LEU A 97 4.55 5.16 8.74
C LEU A 97 4.00 6.00 9.88
N VAL A 98 4.37 5.71 11.15
CA VAL A 98 3.80 6.41 12.32
C VAL A 98 3.93 7.93 12.25
N PRO A 99 5.04 8.53 11.77
CA PRO A 99 5.13 9.98 11.59
C PRO A 99 4.08 10.58 10.66
N PHE A 100 3.55 9.81 9.69
CA PHE A 100 2.48 10.22 8.76
C PHE A 100 1.08 10.00 9.34
N LEU A 101 0.95 9.32 10.49
CA LEU A 101 -0.32 8.90 11.04
C LEU A 101 -1.00 10.03 11.81
N ASN A 102 -1.55 10.97 11.07
CA ASN A 102 -2.29 12.10 11.60
C ASN A 102 -3.50 12.44 10.70
N PRO A 103 -4.54 13.13 11.21
CA PRO A 103 -5.77 13.46 10.47
C PRO A 103 -5.56 14.42 9.29
N GLU A 104 -4.50 15.23 9.29
CA GLU A 104 -4.19 16.13 8.17
C GLU A 104 -3.75 15.36 6.93
N ILE A 105 -3.01 14.26 7.11
CA ILE A 105 -2.53 13.40 6.03
C ILE A 105 -3.57 12.32 5.70
N PHE A 106 -4.07 11.60 6.71
CA PHE A 106 -5.08 10.56 6.55
C PHE A 106 -6.39 10.97 7.19
N PRO A 107 -7.48 11.17 6.43
CA PRO A 107 -8.80 11.45 7.00
C PRO A 107 -9.22 10.43 8.06
N ASP A 108 -10.02 10.84 9.03
CA ASP A 108 -10.37 10.06 10.22
C ASP A 108 -10.75 8.58 9.99
N PRO A 109 -11.58 8.21 9.00
CA PRO A 109 -11.88 6.79 8.78
C PRO A 109 -10.63 5.98 8.43
N ILE A 110 -9.66 6.56 7.68
CA ILE A 110 -8.41 5.90 7.33
C ILE A 110 -7.45 5.93 8.52
N CYS A 111 -7.25 7.09 9.14
CA CYS A 111 -6.28 7.28 10.21
C CYS A 111 -6.51 6.29 11.38
N SER A 112 -7.73 6.19 11.88
CA SER A 112 -8.07 5.30 13.00
C SER A 112 -7.91 3.81 12.66
N VAL A 113 -8.28 3.41 11.44
CA VAL A 113 -8.14 2.01 11.01
C VAL A 113 -6.68 1.67 10.73
N LEU A 114 -5.92 2.61 10.13
CA LEU A 114 -4.49 2.46 9.87
C LEU A 114 -3.69 2.38 11.18
N ALA A 115 -4.01 3.18 12.19
CA ALA A 115 -3.41 3.09 13.53
C ALA A 115 -3.59 1.69 14.15
N ARG A 116 -4.79 1.11 13.98
CA ARG A 116 -5.06 -0.27 14.42
C ARG A 116 -4.27 -1.30 13.61
N HIS A 117 -4.22 -1.14 12.29
CA HIS A 117 -3.43 -1.98 11.39
C HIS A 117 -1.96 -2.01 11.80
N MET A 118 -1.40 -0.87 12.22
CA MET A 118 0.01 -0.76 12.62
C MET A 118 0.37 -1.51 13.91
N LYS A 119 -0.60 -1.96 14.71
CA LYS A 119 -0.32 -2.86 15.85
C LYS A 119 0.25 -4.21 15.37
N ASN A 120 -0.25 -4.74 14.24
CA ASN A 120 0.28 -5.94 13.60
C ASN A 120 0.09 -5.88 12.07
N PRO A 121 0.95 -5.12 11.35
CA PRO A 121 0.79 -4.91 9.92
C PRO A 121 0.79 -6.23 9.15
N LYS A 122 -0.13 -6.34 8.20
CA LYS A 122 -0.23 -7.47 7.26
C LYS A 122 0.75 -7.29 6.11
N ALA A 123 1.11 -8.40 5.46
CA ALA A 123 1.96 -8.42 4.27
C ALA A 123 1.32 -7.69 3.04
N SER A 124 0.03 -7.47 3.06
CA SER A 124 -0.69 -6.66 2.08
C SER A 124 -1.80 -5.88 2.78
N THR A 125 -1.99 -4.64 2.38
CA THR A 125 -3.11 -3.79 2.80
C THR A 125 -4.46 -4.46 2.50
N ASP A 126 -4.57 -5.20 1.40
CA ASP A 126 -5.80 -5.89 0.97
C ASP A 126 -6.22 -7.03 1.91
N ARG A 127 -5.34 -7.49 2.79
CA ARG A 127 -5.67 -8.48 3.83
C ARG A 127 -6.31 -7.87 5.08
N ASP A 128 -6.38 -6.56 5.17
CA ASP A 128 -7.09 -5.85 6.24
C ASP A 128 -8.40 -5.27 5.69
N PHE A 129 -9.48 -6.02 5.85
CA PHE A 129 -10.79 -5.64 5.31
C PHE A 129 -11.24 -4.24 5.74
N LYS A 130 -11.02 -3.87 7.01
CA LYS A 130 -11.42 -2.54 7.53
C LYS A 130 -10.64 -1.43 6.85
N LEU A 131 -9.33 -1.64 6.62
CA LEU A 131 -8.49 -0.67 5.94
C LEU A 131 -8.86 -0.57 4.44
N VAL A 132 -9.12 -1.70 3.78
CA VAL A 132 -9.62 -1.71 2.40
C VAL A 132 -10.91 -0.91 2.28
N MET A 133 -11.86 -1.11 3.19
CA MET A 133 -13.15 -0.39 3.18
C MET A 133 -13.00 1.11 3.43
N ALA A 134 -12.11 1.50 4.34
CA ALA A 134 -11.83 2.91 4.59
C ALA A 134 -11.18 3.59 3.36
N LEU A 135 -10.21 2.92 2.74
CA LEU A 135 -9.52 3.42 1.54
C LEU A 135 -10.45 3.50 0.33
N ARG A 136 -11.36 2.53 0.18
CA ARG A 136 -12.28 2.46 -0.95
C ARG A 136 -13.17 3.70 -1.10
N LYS A 137 -13.48 4.39 -0.02
CA LYS A 137 -14.26 5.66 -0.05
C LYS A 137 -13.56 6.76 -0.86
N TYR A 138 -12.27 6.62 -1.11
CA TYR A 138 -11.42 7.55 -1.84
C TYR A 138 -10.94 6.98 -3.19
N ASP A 139 -11.41 5.79 -3.56
CA ASP A 139 -11.22 5.26 -4.90
C ASP A 139 -12.19 5.96 -5.87
N PRO A 140 -11.86 6.07 -7.17
CA PRO A 140 -12.80 6.56 -8.16
C PRO A 140 -14.10 5.77 -8.16
N PRO A 141 -15.21 6.38 -8.56
CA PRO A 141 -16.47 5.66 -8.74
C PRO A 141 -16.27 4.41 -9.60
N SER A 142 -16.85 3.32 -9.17
CA SER A 142 -16.77 2.03 -9.87
C SER A 142 -18.16 1.44 -10.02
N LEU A 143 -18.49 0.97 -11.21
CA LEU A 143 -19.72 0.22 -11.47
C LEU A 143 -19.65 -1.23 -10.95
N LYS A 144 -18.47 -1.66 -10.46
CA LYS A 144 -18.30 -3.02 -9.96
C LYS A 144 -18.79 -3.13 -8.52
N THR A 145 -19.74 -4.02 -8.31
CA THR A 145 -20.21 -4.38 -6.97
C THR A 145 -19.18 -5.25 -6.25
N PRO A 146 -18.77 -4.92 -5.02
CA PRO A 146 -17.91 -5.78 -4.23
C PRO A 146 -18.60 -7.10 -3.90
N VAL A 147 -17.85 -8.20 -3.89
CA VAL A 147 -18.39 -9.53 -3.57
C VAL A 147 -19.04 -9.59 -2.19
N PHE A 148 -18.59 -8.80 -1.22
CA PHE A 148 -19.19 -8.80 0.13
C PHE A 148 -20.58 -8.13 0.19
N GLU A 149 -20.92 -7.25 -0.77
CA GLU A 149 -22.24 -6.60 -0.90
C GLU A 149 -23.27 -7.50 -1.60
N LEU A 150 -22.83 -8.56 -2.26
CA LEU A 150 -23.74 -9.51 -2.89
C LEU A 150 -24.49 -10.33 -1.83
N GLU A 151 -25.71 -10.77 -2.16
CA GLU A 151 -26.45 -11.71 -1.33
C GLU A 151 -25.96 -13.15 -1.55
N SER A 152 -26.21 -14.03 -0.57
CA SER A 152 -25.92 -15.45 -0.74
C SER A 152 -26.77 -16.05 -1.87
N GLY A 153 -26.12 -16.80 -2.75
CA GLY A 153 -26.73 -17.38 -3.94
C GLY A 153 -26.61 -16.52 -5.21
N GLN A 154 -26.26 -15.23 -5.10
CA GLN A 154 -26.06 -14.40 -6.28
C GLN A 154 -24.83 -14.83 -7.08
N TYR A 155 -24.95 -14.77 -8.41
CA TYR A 155 -23.87 -15.01 -9.34
C TYR A 155 -23.09 -13.71 -9.60
N PHE A 156 -21.79 -13.84 -9.79
CA PHE A 156 -20.93 -12.73 -10.20
C PHE A 156 -19.81 -13.23 -11.12
N SER A 157 -19.34 -12.36 -12.00
CA SER A 157 -18.19 -12.65 -12.85
C SER A 157 -16.98 -11.82 -12.44
N LEU A 158 -15.79 -12.39 -12.58
CA LEU A 158 -14.53 -11.67 -12.50
C LEU A 158 -14.13 -11.11 -13.88
N ASP A 159 -13.18 -10.17 -13.90
CA ASP A 159 -12.68 -9.55 -15.15
C ASP A 159 -12.06 -10.55 -16.14
N ASN A 160 -11.68 -11.74 -15.66
CA ASN A 160 -11.18 -12.85 -16.51
C ASN A 160 -12.30 -13.74 -17.06
N GLY A 161 -13.57 -13.36 -16.94
CA GLY A 161 -14.75 -14.08 -17.43
C GLY A 161 -15.21 -15.26 -16.57
N ARG A 162 -14.49 -15.58 -15.49
CA ARG A 162 -14.92 -16.70 -14.59
C ARG A 162 -16.14 -16.29 -13.78
N VAL A 163 -17.14 -17.17 -13.75
CA VAL A 163 -18.39 -16.98 -12.99
C VAL A 163 -18.34 -17.77 -11.69
N PHE A 164 -18.85 -17.17 -10.62
CA PHE A 164 -18.92 -17.74 -9.28
C PHE A 164 -20.28 -17.48 -8.66
N THR A 165 -20.64 -18.29 -7.69
CA THR A 165 -21.80 -18.07 -6.81
C THR A 165 -21.31 -17.66 -5.43
N LYS A 166 -21.91 -16.62 -4.85
CA LYS A 166 -21.60 -16.26 -3.46
C LYS A 166 -22.24 -17.27 -2.51
N LEU A 167 -21.40 -17.95 -1.74
CA LEU A 167 -21.85 -18.86 -0.68
C LEU A 167 -22.02 -18.09 0.64
N LYS A 168 -22.85 -18.65 1.55
CA LYS A 168 -22.86 -18.21 2.95
C LYS A 168 -21.47 -18.42 3.55
N LYS A 169 -21.05 -17.47 4.38
CA LYS A 169 -19.86 -17.61 5.20
C LYS A 169 -20.25 -18.22 6.54
#